data_79f8f1fa9227adae66fcd155eb4bb1c5
#
_entry.id   79f8f1fa9227adae66fcd155eb4bb1c5
#
_cell.length_a   1.000
_cell.length_b   1.000
_cell.length_c   1.000
_cell.angle_alpha   90.00
_cell.angle_beta   90.00
_cell.angle_gamma   90.00
#
_symmetry.space_group_name_H-M   'P 1'
#
loop_
_entity.id
_entity.type
_entity.pdbx_description
1 polymer ?
#
loop_
_entity_poly.entity_id
_entity_poly.type
_entity_poly.pdbx_seq_one_letter_code
_entity_poly.pdbx_strand_id
1 'polypeptide(L)'
;MTADQLTAQLSRWGVKFTEHPGWRTNNRAGHGAWGPVNGSMIHHTASGDGTGIVETCYSGRADLPGPLCTGVVHKDGTVTLVGNGRSNHAGAGALNVYSAVLDETRIPAPGADTVDGNANFYGWECVNLGTGKDPWPDVQLEAMVRVQAAVCEFHGWGAQSVIGHLEWTTRKIDPRGFTMVSMRALVAAHLAAGPSTEDDVTPEDIEKIAERVLLKDGVIANPVPGTDNAFITLTTAVRNIETVARRSETAVNALKVTGTPVTLTDEQTTAIATKVADLLAARLAS
;
A
#
# COMPACT_ATOMS: atom_id res chain seq x y z
N MET A 1 -19.21 1.46 13.69
CA MET A 1 -19.89 1.96 12.46
C MET A 1 -21.04 1.04 12.10
N THR A 2 -22.14 1.59 11.59
CA THR A 2 -23.14 0.82 10.82
C THR A 2 -22.55 0.45 9.44
N ALA A 3 -23.20 -0.46 8.72
CA ALA A 3 -22.75 -0.82 7.36
C ALA A 3 -22.69 0.40 6.42
N ASP A 4 -23.69 1.28 6.46
CA ASP A 4 -23.73 2.48 5.63
C ASP A 4 -22.64 3.49 6.01
N GLN A 5 -22.36 3.62 7.31
CA GLN A 5 -21.24 4.46 7.76
C GLN A 5 -19.90 3.92 7.30
N LEU A 6 -19.71 2.60 7.34
CA LEU A 6 -18.46 1.97 6.88
C LEU A 6 -18.27 2.18 5.37
N THR A 7 -19.29 1.90 4.55
CA THR A 7 -19.18 2.09 3.09
C THR A 7 -18.98 3.55 2.71
N ALA A 8 -19.69 4.48 3.36
CA ALA A 8 -19.51 5.91 3.13
C ALA A 8 -18.08 6.37 3.48
N GLN A 9 -17.55 5.87 4.61
CA GLN A 9 -16.21 6.23 5.04
C GLN A 9 -15.13 5.66 4.13
N LEU A 10 -15.26 4.40 3.69
CA LEU A 10 -14.35 3.79 2.72
C LEU A 10 -14.38 4.53 1.37
N SER A 11 -15.58 4.89 0.87
CA SER A 11 -15.72 5.69 -0.36
C SER A 11 -15.05 7.05 -0.23
N ARG A 12 -15.24 7.73 0.90
CA ARG A 12 -14.62 9.03 1.18
C ARG A 12 -13.09 8.97 1.14
N TRP A 13 -12.51 7.84 1.56
CA TRP A 13 -11.07 7.60 1.54
C TRP A 13 -10.56 6.97 0.24
N GLY A 14 -11.39 6.93 -0.82
CA GLY A 14 -11.01 6.40 -2.13
C GLY A 14 -10.68 4.90 -2.12
N VAL A 15 -11.21 4.15 -1.15
CA VAL A 15 -11.04 2.70 -1.12
C VAL A 15 -11.94 2.06 -2.16
N LYS A 16 -11.37 1.30 -3.08
CA LYS A 16 -12.12 0.47 -4.03
C LYS A 16 -12.64 -0.77 -3.31
N PHE A 17 -13.96 -0.91 -3.20
CA PHE A 17 -14.52 -2.06 -2.50
C PHE A 17 -15.71 -2.69 -3.22
N THR A 18 -15.96 -3.94 -2.88
CA THR A 18 -17.13 -4.73 -3.24
C THR A 18 -17.82 -5.24 -1.99
N GLU A 19 -19.11 -5.55 -2.09
CA GLU A 19 -19.91 -6.05 -0.99
C GLU A 19 -20.26 -7.53 -1.26
N HIS A 20 -19.82 -8.45 -0.37
CA HIS A 20 -20.32 -9.83 -0.42
C HIS A 20 -21.83 -9.85 -0.13
N PRO A 21 -22.64 -10.60 -0.86
CA PRO A 21 -24.08 -10.71 -0.57
C PRO A 21 -24.32 -11.09 0.91
N GLY A 22 -25.12 -10.30 1.61
CA GLY A 22 -25.47 -10.55 3.01
C GLY A 22 -24.46 -10.05 4.07
N TRP A 23 -23.32 -9.47 3.69
CA TRP A 23 -22.29 -9.01 4.62
C TRP A 23 -22.80 -8.02 5.67
N ARG A 24 -23.80 -7.19 5.32
CA ARG A 24 -24.36 -6.13 6.19
C ARG A 24 -24.94 -6.64 7.49
N THR A 25 -25.39 -7.90 7.51
CA THR A 25 -25.96 -8.59 8.67
C THR A 25 -25.13 -9.79 9.11
N ASN A 26 -24.03 -10.08 8.42
CA ASN A 26 -23.14 -11.17 8.77
C ASN A 26 -22.25 -10.77 9.95
N ASN A 27 -22.52 -11.35 11.11
CA ASN A 27 -21.75 -11.10 12.34
C ASN A 27 -21.93 -12.24 13.34
N ARG A 28 -21.18 -12.17 14.42
CA ARG A 28 -21.20 -13.12 15.54
C ARG A 28 -22.06 -12.61 16.71
N ALA A 29 -23.18 -11.93 16.44
CA ALA A 29 -24.11 -11.51 17.47
C ALA A 29 -24.58 -12.71 18.33
N GLY A 30 -24.68 -12.53 19.65
CA GLY A 30 -25.00 -13.61 20.58
C GLY A 30 -23.82 -14.51 20.98
N HIS A 31 -22.63 -14.35 20.41
CA HIS A 31 -21.44 -15.11 20.76
C HIS A 31 -20.39 -14.28 21.51
N GLY A 32 -20.79 -13.24 22.18
CA GLY A 32 -19.98 -12.32 22.95
C GLY A 32 -20.32 -10.87 22.67
N ALA A 33 -19.70 -9.95 23.44
CA ALA A 33 -19.90 -8.51 23.27
C ALA A 33 -19.38 -8.03 21.91
N TRP A 34 -19.97 -6.93 21.42
CA TRP A 34 -19.42 -6.10 20.35
C TRP A 34 -19.44 -4.64 20.79
N GLY A 35 -18.25 -4.08 20.88
CA GLY A 35 -18.03 -2.70 21.31
C GLY A 35 -18.12 -2.50 22.85
N PRO A 36 -17.67 -1.33 23.28
CA PRO A 36 -17.10 -0.28 22.43
C PRO A 36 -15.87 -0.74 21.67
N VAL A 37 -15.84 -0.47 20.33
CA VAL A 37 -14.70 -0.80 19.48
C VAL A 37 -13.65 0.30 19.65
N ASN A 38 -12.38 -0.07 19.80
CA ASN A 38 -11.31 0.85 20.15
C ASN A 38 -10.09 0.80 19.21
N GLY A 39 -10.14 -0.04 18.19
CA GLY A 39 -9.05 -0.10 17.23
C GLY A 39 -9.34 -0.97 16.01
N SER A 40 -8.34 -1.13 15.20
CA SER A 40 -8.37 -1.87 13.95
C SER A 40 -7.16 -2.79 13.85
N MET A 41 -7.39 -4.05 13.49
CA MET A 41 -6.37 -5.09 13.47
C MET A 41 -6.12 -5.59 12.06
N ILE A 42 -4.86 -5.63 11.67
CA ILE A 42 -4.40 -6.14 10.38
C ILE A 42 -3.93 -7.58 10.55
N HIS A 43 -4.43 -8.44 9.66
CA HIS A 43 -4.04 -9.84 9.53
C HIS A 43 -3.42 -10.11 8.15
N HIS A 44 -2.83 -11.30 7.97
CA HIS A 44 -2.64 -11.89 6.67
C HIS A 44 -3.37 -13.23 6.59
N THR A 45 -3.95 -13.51 5.43
CA THR A 45 -4.80 -14.68 5.21
C THR A 45 -4.08 -16.03 5.28
N ALA A 46 -2.75 -16.04 5.22
CA ALA A 46 -1.90 -17.24 5.02
C ALA A 46 -2.33 -18.06 3.77
N SER A 47 -2.89 -17.39 2.77
CA SER A 47 -3.37 -17.99 1.51
C SER A 47 -3.15 -17.04 0.34
N GLY A 48 -3.19 -17.59 -0.89
CA GLY A 48 -3.17 -16.78 -2.11
C GLY A 48 -4.49 -16.07 -2.39
N ASP A 49 -4.45 -15.15 -3.35
CA ASP A 49 -5.62 -14.42 -3.81
C ASP A 49 -6.49 -15.30 -4.72
N GLY A 50 -7.67 -15.61 -4.26
CA GLY A 50 -8.62 -16.44 -4.98
C GLY A 50 -10.02 -16.34 -4.39
N THR A 51 -11.04 -16.76 -5.16
CA THR A 51 -12.44 -16.67 -4.75
C THR A 51 -12.76 -17.38 -3.44
N GLY A 52 -12.03 -18.43 -3.13
CA GLY A 52 -12.23 -19.22 -1.91
C GLY A 52 -11.91 -18.47 -0.61
N ILE A 53 -11.01 -17.47 -0.64
CA ILE A 53 -10.65 -16.72 0.58
C ILE A 53 -11.80 -15.83 1.06
N VAL A 54 -12.49 -15.17 0.14
CA VAL A 54 -13.65 -14.32 0.47
C VAL A 54 -14.74 -15.16 1.14
N GLU A 55 -15.08 -16.31 0.53
CA GLU A 55 -16.09 -17.22 1.11
C GLU A 55 -15.66 -17.78 2.47
N THR A 56 -14.37 -18.13 2.61
CA THR A 56 -13.82 -18.56 3.90
C THR A 56 -13.95 -17.47 4.96
N CYS A 57 -13.66 -16.21 4.61
CA CYS A 57 -13.81 -15.09 5.53
C CYS A 57 -15.27 -14.77 5.85
N TYR A 58 -16.19 -14.98 4.91
CA TYR A 58 -17.62 -14.77 5.10
C TYR A 58 -18.26 -15.87 5.94
N SER A 59 -18.11 -17.13 5.54
CA SER A 59 -18.78 -18.30 6.15
C SER A 59 -18.00 -18.91 7.30
N GLY A 60 -16.67 -18.72 7.34
CA GLY A 60 -15.77 -19.35 8.26
C GLY A 60 -15.34 -20.76 7.82
N ARG A 61 -14.87 -21.53 8.78
CA ARG A 61 -14.43 -22.92 8.64
C ARG A 61 -15.14 -23.77 9.68
N ALA A 62 -15.06 -25.09 9.55
CA ALA A 62 -15.70 -26.03 10.49
C ALA A 62 -15.28 -25.82 11.95
N ASP A 63 -14.00 -25.44 12.15
CA ASP A 63 -13.40 -25.18 13.47
C ASP A 63 -13.51 -23.70 13.90
N LEU A 64 -13.84 -22.78 13.00
CA LEU A 64 -13.92 -21.34 13.26
C LEU A 64 -15.07 -20.71 12.46
N PRO A 65 -16.28 -20.62 13.02
CA PRO A 65 -17.42 -20.03 12.31
C PRO A 65 -17.23 -18.56 11.97
N GLY A 66 -17.67 -18.16 10.75
CA GLY A 66 -17.59 -16.78 10.25
C GLY A 66 -18.61 -15.81 10.83
N PRO A 67 -18.50 -14.51 10.47
CA PRO A 67 -17.42 -13.98 9.64
C PRO A 67 -16.06 -14.00 10.37
N LEU A 68 -14.98 -14.10 9.59
CA LEU A 68 -13.61 -14.09 10.14
C LEU A 68 -12.96 -12.70 10.10
N CYS A 69 -13.62 -11.70 9.53
CA CYS A 69 -13.13 -10.32 9.48
C CYS A 69 -14.26 -9.37 9.06
N THR A 70 -13.96 -8.07 9.05
CA THR A 70 -14.82 -7.03 8.46
C THR A 70 -14.70 -7.05 6.93
N GLY A 71 -13.47 -7.16 6.43
CA GLY A 71 -13.22 -7.19 4.99
C GLY A 71 -11.89 -7.86 4.64
N VAL A 72 -11.81 -8.30 3.38
CA VAL A 72 -10.62 -8.91 2.76
C VAL A 72 -9.98 -7.89 1.84
N VAL A 73 -8.69 -7.60 2.03
CA VAL A 73 -7.90 -6.71 1.17
C VAL A 73 -7.10 -7.54 0.18
N HIS A 74 -7.45 -7.43 -1.11
CA HIS A 74 -6.84 -8.20 -2.20
C HIS A 74 -5.50 -7.63 -2.66
N LYS A 75 -4.74 -8.44 -3.42
CA LYS A 75 -3.45 -8.04 -4.00
C LYS A 75 -3.54 -6.85 -4.95
N ASP A 76 -4.68 -6.66 -5.61
CA ASP A 76 -4.96 -5.55 -6.53
C ASP A 76 -5.45 -4.27 -5.82
N GLY A 77 -5.51 -4.29 -4.48
CA GLY A 77 -5.99 -3.17 -3.67
C GLY A 77 -7.52 -3.08 -3.53
N THR A 78 -8.29 -3.98 -4.16
CA THR A 78 -9.74 -4.06 -3.93
C THR A 78 -10.02 -4.63 -2.55
N VAL A 79 -11.06 -4.14 -1.88
CA VAL A 79 -11.54 -4.65 -0.59
C VAL A 79 -12.89 -5.34 -0.77
N THR A 80 -13.05 -6.57 -0.29
CA THR A 80 -14.35 -7.23 -0.25
C THR A 80 -14.89 -7.24 1.18
N LEU A 81 -16.01 -6.56 1.42
CA LEU A 81 -16.67 -6.54 2.72
C LEU A 81 -17.42 -7.86 2.96
N VAL A 82 -17.15 -8.52 4.08
CA VAL A 82 -17.67 -9.86 4.39
C VAL A 82 -18.39 -9.95 5.73
N GLY A 83 -18.20 -8.97 6.62
CA GLY A 83 -18.83 -8.94 7.94
C GLY A 83 -19.06 -7.54 8.45
N ASN A 84 -20.11 -7.35 9.28
CA ASN A 84 -20.42 -6.09 9.92
C ASN A 84 -20.81 -6.32 11.38
N GLY A 85 -19.90 -5.99 12.30
CA GLY A 85 -20.01 -6.24 13.72
C GLY A 85 -18.96 -7.24 14.22
N ARG A 86 -19.26 -7.94 15.29
CA ARG A 86 -18.34 -8.95 15.86
C ARG A 86 -17.98 -10.02 14.82
N SER A 87 -16.70 -10.30 14.69
CA SER A 87 -16.14 -11.37 13.84
C SER A 87 -15.08 -12.18 14.60
N ASN A 88 -14.79 -13.39 14.13
CA ASN A 88 -13.79 -14.28 14.73
C ASN A 88 -12.43 -14.06 14.10
N HIS A 89 -11.68 -13.04 14.53
CA HIS A 89 -10.35 -12.72 13.95
C HIS A 89 -9.23 -12.59 14.99
N ALA A 90 -9.50 -11.89 16.10
CA ALA A 90 -8.47 -11.49 17.05
C ALA A 90 -8.29 -12.49 18.20
N GLY A 91 -9.37 -13.12 18.63
CA GLY A 91 -9.36 -13.95 19.84
C GLY A 91 -8.93 -13.20 21.10
N ALA A 92 -8.45 -13.94 22.11
CA ALA A 92 -7.92 -13.34 23.32
C ALA A 92 -6.51 -12.77 23.09
N GLY A 93 -6.22 -11.64 23.73
CA GLY A 93 -4.90 -11.01 23.69
C GLY A 93 -4.60 -10.14 24.91
N ALA A 94 -3.55 -9.38 24.85
CA ALA A 94 -2.88 -8.79 25.98
C ALA A 94 -3.53 -7.48 26.46
N LEU A 95 -3.83 -7.39 27.75
CA LEU A 95 -4.40 -6.20 28.38
C LEU A 95 -3.46 -4.98 28.24
N ASN A 96 -2.15 -5.16 28.37
CA ASN A 96 -1.20 -4.05 28.25
C ASN A 96 -1.17 -3.45 26.82
N VAL A 97 -1.40 -4.28 25.79
CA VAL A 97 -1.56 -3.82 24.41
C VAL A 97 -2.87 -3.08 24.24
N TYR A 98 -3.96 -3.63 24.78
CA TYR A 98 -5.26 -2.97 24.74
C TYR A 98 -5.25 -1.60 25.43
N SER A 99 -4.62 -1.50 26.60
CA SER A 99 -4.43 -0.21 27.29
C SER A 99 -3.65 0.79 26.44
N ALA A 100 -2.58 0.35 25.79
CA ALA A 100 -1.79 1.21 24.92
C ALA A 100 -2.60 1.72 23.70
N VAL A 101 -3.49 0.90 23.16
CA VAL A 101 -4.43 1.31 22.10
C VAL A 101 -5.41 2.37 22.61
N LEU A 102 -6.00 2.16 23.80
CA LEU A 102 -6.92 3.13 24.41
C LEU A 102 -6.26 4.49 24.69
N ASP A 103 -5.01 4.46 25.14
CA ASP A 103 -4.24 5.64 25.53
C ASP A 103 -3.51 6.27 24.32
N GLU A 104 -3.65 5.72 23.12
CA GLU A 104 -2.92 6.15 21.89
C GLU A 104 -1.41 6.23 22.12
N THR A 105 -0.84 5.29 22.86
CA THR A 105 0.57 5.24 23.20
C THR A 105 1.32 4.16 22.40
N ARG A 106 2.64 4.14 22.52
CA ARG A 106 3.47 3.13 21.88
C ARG A 106 3.02 1.72 22.28
N ILE A 107 2.77 0.87 21.30
CA ILE A 107 2.38 -0.52 21.51
C ILE A 107 3.52 -1.31 22.14
N PRO A 108 3.35 -1.88 23.33
CA PRO A 108 4.36 -2.71 23.99
C PRO A 108 4.37 -4.14 23.45
N ALA A 109 5.36 -4.93 23.86
CA ALA A 109 5.31 -6.37 23.65
C ALA A 109 4.09 -6.97 24.40
N PRO A 110 3.35 -7.92 23.80
CA PRO A 110 2.15 -8.46 24.41
C PRO A 110 2.46 -9.27 25.69
N GLY A 111 1.66 -9.03 26.72
CA GLY A 111 1.65 -9.77 27.97
C GLY A 111 0.71 -10.97 27.93
N ALA A 112 0.00 -11.24 29.06
CA ALA A 112 -0.96 -12.32 29.15
C ALA A 112 -2.26 -12.00 28.37
N ASP A 113 -2.78 -13.00 27.67
CA ASP A 113 -4.01 -12.93 26.87
C ASP A 113 -5.26 -12.97 27.75
N THR A 114 -5.80 -11.80 28.11
CA THR A 114 -6.94 -11.66 29.04
C THR A 114 -8.09 -10.82 28.48
N VAL A 115 -7.93 -10.23 27.28
CA VAL A 115 -8.94 -9.36 26.66
C VAL A 115 -9.49 -10.00 25.39
N ASP A 116 -10.81 -9.96 25.20
CA ASP A 116 -11.48 -10.44 23.99
C ASP A 116 -11.32 -9.43 22.85
N GLY A 117 -10.37 -9.67 21.95
CA GLY A 117 -10.12 -8.81 20.79
C GLY A 117 -11.26 -8.76 19.79
N ASN A 118 -12.02 -9.84 19.66
CA ASN A 118 -13.21 -9.87 18.78
C ASN A 118 -14.29 -8.87 19.17
N ALA A 119 -14.32 -8.46 20.45
CA ALA A 119 -15.24 -7.44 20.95
C ALA A 119 -14.76 -6.02 20.66
N ASN A 120 -13.43 -5.82 20.53
CA ASN A 120 -12.79 -4.52 20.65
C ASN A 120 -12.16 -3.99 19.37
N PHE A 121 -12.01 -4.83 18.32
CA PHE A 121 -11.31 -4.44 17.08
C PHE A 121 -12.11 -4.77 15.83
N TYR A 122 -12.03 -3.88 14.83
CA TYR A 122 -12.29 -4.26 13.44
C TYR A 122 -11.16 -5.15 12.94
N GLY A 123 -11.47 -6.18 12.17
CA GLY A 123 -10.47 -7.09 11.60
C GLY A 123 -10.39 -6.99 10.08
N TRP A 124 -9.18 -6.93 9.52
CA TRP A 124 -8.93 -6.88 8.08
C TRP A 124 -7.97 -7.98 7.69
N GLU A 125 -8.47 -8.92 6.89
CA GLU A 125 -7.68 -10.02 6.34
C GLU A 125 -7.06 -9.60 5.02
N CYS A 126 -5.74 -9.39 5.02
CA CYS A 126 -5.01 -8.94 3.83
C CYS A 126 -4.39 -10.16 3.14
N VAL A 127 -4.69 -10.34 1.85
CA VAL A 127 -4.25 -11.51 1.11
C VAL A 127 -2.73 -11.55 1.01
N ASN A 128 -2.15 -12.55 1.64
CA ASN A 128 -0.70 -12.83 1.61
C ASN A 128 -0.45 -14.23 2.16
N LEU A 129 0.51 -14.94 1.58
CA LEU A 129 0.89 -16.30 2.00
C LEU A 129 1.50 -16.38 3.40
N GLY A 130 1.85 -15.23 4.00
CA GLY A 130 2.41 -15.16 5.35
C GLY A 130 3.82 -15.73 5.48
N THR A 131 4.48 -16.06 4.37
CA THR A 131 5.83 -16.64 4.35
C THR A 131 6.93 -15.65 4.72
N GLY A 132 6.61 -14.34 4.69
CA GLY A 132 7.57 -13.24 4.79
C GLY A 132 8.33 -12.98 3.49
N LYS A 133 8.05 -13.75 2.43
CA LYS A 133 8.64 -13.61 1.09
C LYS A 133 7.61 -13.27 0.02
N ASP A 134 6.32 -13.51 0.30
CA ASP A 134 5.24 -13.09 -0.59
C ASP A 134 5.16 -11.55 -0.57
N PRO A 135 5.34 -10.87 -1.72
CA PRO A 135 5.37 -9.42 -1.74
C PRO A 135 4.02 -8.80 -1.40
N TRP A 136 4.07 -7.61 -0.85
CA TRP A 136 2.92 -6.73 -0.68
C TRP A 136 2.95 -5.69 -1.82
N PRO A 137 2.11 -5.81 -2.86
CA PRO A 137 2.03 -4.78 -3.91
C PRO A 137 1.71 -3.41 -3.32
N ASP A 138 2.29 -2.35 -3.91
CA ASP A 138 2.08 -0.97 -3.42
C ASP A 138 0.59 -0.61 -3.39
N VAL A 139 -0.18 -1.04 -4.38
CA VAL A 139 -1.64 -0.81 -4.44
C VAL A 139 -2.38 -1.51 -3.29
N GLN A 140 -1.92 -2.68 -2.84
CA GLN A 140 -2.48 -3.37 -1.68
C GLN A 140 -2.12 -2.65 -0.39
N LEU A 141 -0.85 -2.23 -0.23
CA LEU A 141 -0.40 -1.47 0.94
C LEU A 141 -1.16 -0.14 1.04
N GLU A 142 -1.35 0.55 -0.08
CA GLU A 142 -2.13 1.80 -0.14
C GLU A 142 -3.59 1.56 0.29
N ALA A 143 -4.25 0.51 -0.22
CA ALA A 143 -5.59 0.16 0.20
C ALA A 143 -5.67 -0.17 1.70
N MET A 144 -4.69 -0.91 2.24
CA MET A 144 -4.62 -1.19 3.67
C MET A 144 -4.51 0.11 4.48
N VAL A 145 -3.63 1.03 4.09
CA VAL A 145 -3.44 2.32 4.77
C VAL A 145 -4.72 3.16 4.74
N ARG A 146 -5.37 3.28 3.57
CA ARG A 146 -6.64 4.02 3.41
C ARG A 146 -7.77 3.43 4.25
N VAL A 147 -7.89 2.11 4.30
CA VAL A 147 -8.86 1.42 5.16
C VAL A 147 -8.63 1.76 6.62
N GLN A 148 -7.39 1.70 7.10
CA GLN A 148 -7.06 2.01 8.49
C GLN A 148 -7.31 3.49 8.80
N ALA A 149 -6.91 4.40 7.92
CA ALA A 149 -7.16 5.83 8.08
C ALA A 149 -8.66 6.15 8.09
N ALA A 150 -9.45 5.52 7.20
CA ALA A 150 -10.90 5.66 7.17
C ALA A 150 -11.56 5.26 8.50
N VAL A 151 -11.15 4.13 9.08
CA VAL A 151 -11.66 3.66 10.37
C VAL A 151 -11.23 4.59 11.50
N CYS A 152 -9.95 4.98 11.54
CA CYS A 152 -9.43 5.87 12.56
C CYS A 152 -10.11 7.26 12.52
N GLU A 153 -10.23 7.86 11.34
CA GLU A 153 -10.91 9.16 11.20
C GLU A 153 -12.36 9.13 11.70
N PHE A 154 -13.12 8.09 11.35
CA PHE A 154 -14.51 7.96 11.79
C PHE A 154 -14.66 7.96 13.31
N HIS A 155 -13.74 7.32 14.00
CA HIS A 155 -13.77 7.19 15.46
C HIS A 155 -12.99 8.29 16.19
N GLY A 156 -12.27 9.16 15.47
CA GLY A 156 -11.38 10.15 16.06
C GLY A 156 -10.13 9.55 16.68
N TRP A 157 -9.69 8.37 16.19
CA TRP A 157 -8.48 7.70 16.65
C TRP A 157 -7.25 8.14 15.87
N GLY A 158 -6.09 8.05 16.52
CA GLY A 158 -4.80 8.15 15.86
C GLY A 158 -4.31 6.81 15.29
N ALA A 159 -3.12 6.83 14.73
CA ALA A 159 -2.53 5.62 14.14
C ALA A 159 -2.15 4.53 15.17
N GLN A 160 -2.06 4.86 16.47
CA GLN A 160 -1.75 3.87 17.50
C GLN A 160 -2.91 2.90 17.75
N SER A 161 -4.13 3.24 17.33
CA SER A 161 -5.28 2.32 17.33
C SER A 161 -5.20 1.25 16.22
N VAL A 162 -4.17 1.30 15.35
CA VAL A 162 -3.92 0.29 14.31
C VAL A 162 -2.83 -0.66 14.80
N ILE A 163 -3.20 -1.94 14.97
CA ILE A 163 -2.28 -2.99 15.43
C ILE A 163 -2.24 -4.17 14.45
N GLY A 164 -1.15 -4.93 14.50
CA GLY A 164 -1.09 -6.25 13.88
C GLY A 164 -1.45 -7.34 14.89
N HIS A 165 -1.96 -8.46 14.41
CA HIS A 165 -2.27 -9.60 15.27
C HIS A 165 -1.02 -10.09 16.05
N LEU A 166 0.16 -9.98 15.44
CA LEU A 166 1.46 -10.28 16.07
C LEU A 166 1.78 -9.39 17.30
N GLU A 167 1.17 -8.20 17.36
CA GLU A 167 1.32 -7.28 18.51
C GLU A 167 0.27 -7.57 19.59
N TRP A 168 -0.85 -8.23 19.22
CA TRP A 168 -1.96 -8.54 20.11
C TRP A 168 -1.67 -9.72 21.04
N THR A 169 -0.98 -10.75 20.52
CA THR A 169 -0.65 -11.97 21.27
C THR A 169 0.63 -12.60 20.76
N THR A 170 1.41 -13.23 21.63
CA THR A 170 2.65 -13.97 21.25
C THR A 170 2.38 -15.23 20.43
N ARG A 171 1.13 -15.67 20.32
CA ARG A 171 0.71 -16.86 19.56
C ARG A 171 0.56 -16.62 18.06
N LYS A 172 0.68 -15.37 17.63
CA LYS A 172 0.43 -14.95 16.25
C LYS A 172 1.64 -14.24 15.65
N ILE A 173 1.78 -14.38 14.34
CA ILE A 173 2.91 -13.84 13.59
C ILE A 173 2.48 -12.86 12.48
N ASP A 174 1.17 -12.69 12.29
CA ASP A 174 0.59 -11.88 11.23
C ASP A 174 0.37 -10.41 11.66
N PRO A 175 0.54 -9.47 10.71
CA PRO A 175 1.07 -9.63 9.35
C PRO A 175 2.60 -9.75 9.33
N ARG A 176 3.16 -10.38 8.26
CA ARG A 176 4.60 -10.49 8.02
C ARG A 176 4.98 -9.78 6.73
N GLY A 177 6.23 -9.31 6.64
CA GLY A 177 6.79 -8.69 5.44
C GLY A 177 6.91 -7.16 5.51
N PHE A 178 6.34 -6.53 6.53
CA PHE A 178 6.56 -5.14 6.91
C PHE A 178 6.47 -4.99 8.43
N THR A 179 6.82 -3.82 8.96
CA THR A 179 6.70 -3.55 10.40
C THR A 179 5.42 -2.76 10.69
N MET A 180 4.77 -3.02 11.82
CA MET A 180 3.61 -2.24 12.23
C MET A 180 3.97 -0.78 12.54
N VAL A 181 5.22 -0.51 12.89
CA VAL A 181 5.73 0.87 13.04
C VAL A 181 5.68 1.62 11.70
N SER A 182 6.14 0.99 10.60
CA SER A 182 6.06 1.61 9.27
C SER A 182 4.61 1.76 8.80
N MET A 183 3.74 0.78 9.06
CA MET A 183 2.31 0.86 8.73
C MET A 183 1.64 2.03 9.46
N ARG A 184 1.84 2.16 10.77
CA ARG A 184 1.30 3.29 11.55
C ARG A 184 1.84 4.65 11.09
N ALA A 185 3.10 4.72 10.65
CA ALA A 185 3.65 5.96 10.08
C ALA A 185 2.94 6.38 8.79
N LEU A 186 2.61 5.41 7.91
CA LEU A 186 1.82 5.67 6.70
C LEU A 186 0.38 6.08 7.04
N VAL A 187 -0.28 5.40 7.97
CA VAL A 187 -1.63 5.76 8.44
C VAL A 187 -1.65 7.18 9.03
N ALA A 188 -0.67 7.52 9.87
CA ALA A 188 -0.55 8.86 10.45
C ALA A 188 -0.36 9.94 9.38
N ALA A 189 0.44 9.66 8.35
CA ALA A 189 0.63 10.59 7.23
C ALA A 189 -0.67 10.79 6.44
N HIS A 190 -1.44 9.72 6.19
CA HIS A 190 -2.74 9.80 5.53
C HIS A 190 -3.77 10.57 6.37
N LEU A 191 -3.84 10.30 7.68
CA LEU A 191 -4.72 11.04 8.59
C LEU A 191 -4.40 12.55 8.60
N ALA A 192 -3.12 12.91 8.55
CA ALA A 192 -2.70 14.30 8.50
C ALA A 192 -3.02 14.99 7.15
N ALA A 193 -2.94 14.24 6.05
CA ALA A 193 -3.29 14.73 4.71
C ALA A 193 -4.81 14.82 4.48
N GLY A 194 -5.57 13.98 5.19
CA GLY A 194 -7.00 13.80 4.96
C GLY A 194 -7.33 12.88 3.78
N PRO A 195 -8.61 12.56 3.57
CA PRO A 195 -9.04 11.71 2.47
C PRO A 195 -8.79 12.42 1.13
N SER A 196 -8.03 11.76 0.26
CA SER A 196 -7.85 12.15 -1.13
C SER A 196 -8.50 11.07 -2.02
N THR A 197 -9.32 11.49 -2.97
CA THR A 197 -9.77 10.64 -4.07
C THR A 197 -8.70 10.63 -5.16
N GLU A 198 -8.65 9.61 -6.02
CA GLU A 198 -7.69 9.56 -7.14
C GLU A 198 -7.80 10.81 -8.06
N ASP A 199 -8.93 11.53 -8.00
CA ASP A 199 -9.18 12.76 -8.75
C ASP A 199 -8.62 14.03 -8.09
N ASP A 200 -8.13 13.94 -6.83
CA ASP A 200 -7.63 15.08 -6.06
C ASP A 200 -6.10 15.28 -6.14
N VAL A 201 -5.43 14.63 -7.09
CA VAL A 201 -4.02 14.92 -7.36
C VAL A 201 -3.94 16.32 -7.97
N THR A 202 -3.59 17.28 -7.14
CA THR A 202 -3.47 18.67 -7.58
C THR A 202 -2.22 18.84 -8.47
N PRO A 203 -2.19 19.84 -9.35
CA PRO A 203 -0.97 20.19 -10.08
C PRO A 203 0.24 20.37 -9.16
N GLU A 204 0.04 20.85 -7.93
CA GLU A 204 1.08 21.03 -6.91
C GLU A 204 1.58 19.68 -6.36
N ASP A 205 0.72 18.68 -6.22
CA ASP A 205 1.12 17.32 -5.81
C ASP A 205 1.90 16.62 -6.93
N ILE A 206 1.49 16.80 -8.18
CA ILE A 206 2.25 16.34 -9.35
C ILE A 206 3.64 16.96 -9.37
N GLU A 207 3.75 18.25 -9.07
CA GLU A 207 5.05 18.95 -9.02
C GLU A 207 5.92 18.41 -7.87
N LYS A 208 5.37 18.22 -6.66
CA LYS A 208 6.07 17.62 -5.52
C LYS A 208 6.49 16.16 -5.78
N ILE A 209 5.65 15.37 -6.42
CA ILE A 209 5.98 13.99 -6.82
C ILE A 209 7.09 14.02 -7.87
N ALA A 210 6.97 14.87 -8.88
CA ALA A 210 7.99 15.03 -9.92
C ALA A 210 9.33 15.48 -9.32
N GLU A 211 9.33 16.45 -8.40
CA GLU A 211 10.55 16.86 -7.69
C GLU A 211 11.18 15.69 -6.90
N ARG A 212 10.38 14.93 -6.15
CA ARG A 212 10.88 13.78 -5.38
C ARG A 212 11.45 12.69 -6.28
N VAL A 213 10.80 12.39 -7.40
CA VAL A 213 11.30 11.41 -8.38
C VAL A 213 12.58 11.93 -9.05
N LEU A 214 12.62 13.21 -9.43
CA LEU A 214 13.77 13.83 -10.10
C LEU A 214 15.00 13.94 -9.18
N LEU A 215 14.78 14.12 -7.86
CA LEU A 215 15.84 14.33 -6.87
C LEU A 215 16.25 13.04 -6.13
N LYS A 216 15.49 11.93 -6.31
CA LYS A 216 15.81 10.68 -5.63
C LYS A 216 17.11 10.10 -6.20
N ASP A 217 18.15 10.07 -5.39
CA ASP A 217 19.41 9.41 -5.71
C ASP A 217 19.30 7.87 -5.57
N GLY A 218 20.17 7.14 -6.23
CA GLY A 218 20.22 5.69 -6.14
C GLY A 218 19.26 4.93 -7.07
N VAL A 219 18.54 5.63 -7.97
CA VAL A 219 17.57 5.00 -8.88
C VAL A 219 18.17 4.72 -10.27
N ILE A 220 19.11 5.53 -10.70
CA ILE A 220 19.72 5.42 -12.04
C ILE A 220 21.21 5.14 -11.87
N ALA A 221 21.68 4.01 -12.42
CA ALA A 221 23.09 3.71 -12.45
C ALA A 221 23.87 4.79 -13.25
N ASN A 222 24.96 5.27 -12.68
CA ASN A 222 25.78 6.28 -13.35
C ASN A 222 26.46 5.66 -14.59
N PRO A 223 26.17 6.17 -15.80
CA PRO A 223 26.73 5.60 -17.03
C PRO A 223 28.20 5.95 -17.23
N VAL A 224 28.81 6.80 -16.37
CA VAL A 224 30.20 7.21 -16.48
C VAL A 224 31.09 6.28 -15.63
N PRO A 225 31.91 5.40 -16.25
CA PRO A 225 32.81 4.50 -15.51
C PRO A 225 33.85 5.27 -14.70
N GLY A 226 34.18 4.76 -13.50
CA GLY A 226 35.29 5.28 -12.70
C GLY A 226 34.96 6.55 -11.91
N THR A 227 33.69 6.88 -11.73
CA THR A 227 33.23 7.92 -10.79
C THR A 227 32.96 7.32 -9.42
N ASP A 228 33.22 8.10 -8.35
CA ASP A 228 32.95 7.68 -6.97
C ASP A 228 31.46 7.54 -6.65
N ASN A 229 30.60 8.08 -7.51
CA ASN A 229 29.14 7.98 -7.38
C ASN A 229 28.58 6.92 -8.35
N ALA A 230 28.19 5.77 -7.81
CA ALA A 230 27.63 4.65 -8.58
C ALA A 230 26.23 4.92 -9.14
N PHE A 231 25.51 5.90 -8.59
CA PHE A 231 24.15 6.25 -8.97
C PHE A 231 24.01 7.75 -9.20
N ILE A 232 23.05 8.14 -10.00
CA ILE A 232 22.73 9.55 -10.28
C ILE A 232 21.23 9.79 -10.13
N THR A 233 20.85 11.04 -9.87
CA THR A 233 19.45 11.46 -9.90
C THR A 233 18.93 11.49 -11.34
N LEU A 234 17.61 11.37 -11.52
CA LEU A 234 16.97 11.50 -12.83
C LEU A 234 17.30 12.89 -13.46
N THR A 235 17.34 13.95 -12.65
CA THR A 235 17.74 15.30 -13.11
C THR A 235 19.14 15.29 -13.70
N THR A 236 20.10 14.62 -13.06
CA THR A 236 21.46 14.49 -13.57
C THR A 236 21.51 13.68 -14.86
N ALA A 237 20.74 12.57 -14.93
CA ALA A 237 20.64 11.75 -16.13
C ALA A 237 20.08 12.55 -17.31
N VAL A 238 19.01 13.31 -17.12
CA VAL A 238 18.41 14.17 -18.17
C VAL A 238 19.39 15.24 -18.63
N ARG A 239 20.09 15.93 -17.72
CA ARG A 239 21.16 16.91 -18.09
C ARG A 239 22.30 16.28 -18.89
N ASN A 240 22.68 15.04 -18.53
CA ASN A 240 23.71 14.31 -19.28
C ASN A 240 23.24 13.99 -20.71
N ILE A 241 21.98 13.56 -20.87
CA ILE A 241 21.35 13.31 -22.18
C ILE A 241 21.33 14.61 -23.00
N GLU A 242 20.90 15.72 -22.42
CA GLU A 242 20.87 17.03 -23.09
C GLU A 242 22.27 17.47 -23.52
N THR A 243 23.25 17.27 -22.66
CA THR A 243 24.64 17.60 -22.95
C THR A 243 25.17 16.77 -24.14
N VAL A 244 24.89 15.47 -24.17
CA VAL A 244 25.27 14.59 -25.29
C VAL A 244 24.54 14.98 -26.57
N ALA A 245 23.23 15.27 -26.49
CA ALA A 245 22.45 15.72 -27.63
C ALA A 245 23.00 17.00 -28.25
N ARG A 246 23.32 18.01 -27.42
CA ARG A 246 23.94 19.28 -27.88
C ARG A 246 25.31 19.07 -28.50
N ARG A 247 26.16 18.18 -27.94
CA ARG A 247 27.46 17.82 -28.51
C ARG A 247 27.29 17.11 -29.85
N SER A 248 26.31 16.22 -29.97
CA SER A 248 26.00 15.53 -31.21
C SER A 248 25.50 16.51 -32.28
N GLU A 249 24.63 17.44 -31.90
CA GLU A 249 24.16 18.51 -32.81
C GLU A 249 25.30 19.39 -33.29
N THR A 250 26.20 19.78 -32.39
CA THR A 250 27.39 20.55 -32.73
C THR A 250 28.33 19.78 -33.71
N ALA A 251 28.53 18.48 -33.45
CA ALA A 251 29.33 17.62 -34.33
C ALA A 251 28.68 17.45 -35.72
N VAL A 252 27.35 17.25 -35.77
CA VAL A 252 26.60 17.16 -37.04
C VAL A 252 26.66 18.48 -37.81
N ASN A 253 26.56 19.62 -37.13
CA ASN A 253 26.66 20.93 -37.75
C ASN A 253 28.08 21.22 -38.24
N ALA A 254 29.13 20.77 -37.55
CA ALA A 254 30.51 20.84 -38.01
C ALA A 254 30.74 19.98 -39.28
N LEU A 255 30.09 18.81 -39.36
CA LEU A 255 30.12 17.96 -40.56
C LEU A 255 29.44 18.61 -41.78
N LYS A 256 28.43 19.45 -41.57
CA LYS A 256 27.72 20.17 -42.63
C LYS A 256 28.59 21.28 -43.29
N VAL A 257 29.66 21.72 -42.64
CA VAL A 257 30.54 22.79 -43.15
C VAL A 257 31.55 22.27 -44.16
N THR A 258 31.79 20.96 -44.26
CA THR A 258 32.83 20.35 -45.08
C THR A 258 32.33 19.47 -46.24
N GLY A 259 31.01 19.36 -46.49
CA GLY A 259 30.46 18.53 -47.58
C GLY A 259 29.06 18.93 -48.01
N THR A 260 28.61 18.37 -49.14
CA THR A 260 27.27 18.55 -49.65
C THR A 260 26.23 18.17 -48.57
N PRO A 261 25.17 18.96 -48.34
CA PRO A 261 24.17 18.65 -47.32
C PRO A 261 23.62 17.27 -47.52
N VAL A 262 23.82 16.37 -46.57
CA VAL A 262 23.15 15.08 -46.54
C VAL A 262 21.76 15.33 -45.96
N THR A 263 20.75 15.31 -46.82
CA THR A 263 19.36 15.36 -46.41
C THR A 263 18.96 13.94 -46.10
N LEU A 264 18.72 13.66 -44.81
CA LEU A 264 18.13 12.36 -44.39
C LEU A 264 16.69 12.34 -44.84
N THR A 265 16.24 11.20 -45.37
CA THR A 265 14.83 10.96 -45.66
C THR A 265 14.08 10.79 -44.34
N ASP A 266 12.75 10.98 -44.34
CA ASP A 266 11.90 10.74 -43.16
C ASP A 266 12.03 9.31 -42.64
N GLU A 267 12.25 8.34 -43.55
CA GLU A 267 12.48 6.94 -43.21
C GLU A 267 13.80 6.73 -42.46
N GLN A 268 14.89 7.39 -42.92
CA GLN A 268 16.20 7.35 -42.26
C GLN A 268 16.17 8.05 -40.90
N THR A 269 15.45 9.15 -40.80
CA THR A 269 15.26 9.88 -39.53
C THR A 269 14.49 9.04 -38.52
N THR A 270 13.42 8.36 -38.97
CA THR A 270 12.62 7.46 -38.15
C THR A 270 13.46 6.24 -37.72
N ALA A 271 14.22 5.64 -38.59
CA ALA A 271 15.10 4.51 -38.26
C ALA A 271 16.18 4.88 -37.23
N ILE A 272 16.77 6.05 -37.32
CA ILE A 272 17.74 6.57 -36.34
C ILE A 272 17.04 6.80 -34.99
N ALA A 273 15.89 7.45 -34.98
CA ALA A 273 15.14 7.72 -33.77
C ALA A 273 14.71 6.42 -33.06
N THR A 274 14.24 5.42 -33.80
CA THR A 274 13.88 4.08 -33.28
C THR A 274 15.11 3.40 -32.69
N LYS A 275 16.24 3.41 -33.39
CA LYS A 275 17.48 2.79 -32.91
C LYS A 275 17.99 3.45 -31.62
N VAL A 276 17.88 4.77 -31.51
CA VAL A 276 18.24 5.51 -30.29
C VAL A 276 17.30 5.12 -29.15
N ALA A 277 15.99 5.04 -29.40
CA ALA A 277 15.01 4.62 -28.41
C ALA A 277 15.25 3.19 -27.91
N ASP A 278 15.56 2.24 -28.82
CA ASP A 278 15.90 0.86 -28.50
C ASP A 278 17.17 0.75 -27.64
N LEU A 279 18.19 1.53 -27.98
CA LEU A 279 19.44 1.57 -27.21
C LEU A 279 19.25 2.17 -25.82
N LEU A 280 18.38 3.17 -25.69
CA LEU A 280 18.01 3.74 -24.40
C LEU A 280 17.19 2.74 -23.57
N ALA A 281 16.20 2.07 -24.16
CA ALA A 281 15.40 1.05 -23.50
C ALA A 281 16.23 -0.14 -23.03
N ALA A 282 17.15 -0.63 -23.87
CA ALA A 282 18.08 -1.71 -23.52
C ALA A 282 19.01 -1.34 -22.35
N ARG A 283 19.41 -0.07 -22.28
CA ARG A 283 20.30 0.43 -21.24
C ARG A 283 19.59 0.75 -19.92
N LEU A 284 18.28 0.99 -19.95
CA LEU A 284 17.43 1.16 -18.75
C LEU A 284 16.98 -0.19 -18.16
N ALA A 285 17.08 -1.28 -18.94
CA ALA A 285 16.70 -2.63 -18.53
C ALA A 285 17.89 -3.48 -18.03
N SER A 286 19.12 -2.97 -18.14
CA SER A 286 20.36 -3.59 -17.66
C SER A 286 20.84 -2.94 -16.35
#